data_49f5a63d53e655fbac0ef097df5e8003
#
_entry.id   49f5a63d53e655fbac0ef097df5e8003
#
_cell.length_a   1.000
_cell.length_b   1.000
_cell.length_c   1.000
_cell.angle_alpha   90.00
_cell.angle_beta   90.00
_cell.angle_gamma   90.00
#
_symmetry.space_group_name_H-M   'P 1'
#
loop_
_entity.id
_entity.type
_entity.pdbx_description
1 polymer ?
#
loop_
_entity_poly.entity_id
_entity_poly.type
_entity_poly.pdbx_seq_one_letter_code
_entity_poly.pdbx_strand_id
1 'polypeptide(L)'
;MNTKNRLKVAIATLLILGMSASSAMAAATTGTAEASVEEQISISISKELRFGELLQDNFGGTVTLKPGPSNNTTFSGVKPVIGSQFGSQSALFIVSGDANRAFTTTVDPSVDLTGPDGSAPMNATLTNASDGVLDAFQNANVFIGGTLTVGRNQTIGAYTGTYNVTVD
;
A
#
# COMPACT_ATOMS: atom_id res chain seq x y z
N MET A 1 32.03 39.27 -110.41
CA MET A 1 31.38 37.94 -110.47
C MET A 1 31.61 37.22 -109.22
N ASN A 2 30.55 37.03 -108.47
CA ASN A 2 30.31 36.08 -107.37
C ASN A 2 31.44 35.58 -106.47
N THR A 3 31.34 35.83 -105.22
CA THR A 3 31.15 34.66 -104.34
C THR A 3 30.74 35.17 -102.93
N LYS A 4 29.74 34.55 -102.54
CA LYS A 4 28.97 34.78 -101.28
C LYS A 4 29.78 34.41 -100.05
N ASN A 5 30.08 35.38 -99.22
CA ASN A 5 30.54 35.10 -97.85
C ASN A 5 29.37 34.60 -97.01
N ARG A 6 29.40 33.34 -96.64
CA ARG A 6 28.50 32.76 -95.62
C ARG A 6 29.16 32.98 -94.26
N LEU A 7 28.61 33.95 -93.59
CA LEU A 7 28.88 34.11 -92.18
C LEU A 7 28.27 32.95 -91.38
N LYS A 8 29.12 32.13 -90.88
CA LYS A 8 28.68 31.08 -89.94
C LYS A 8 28.56 31.70 -88.58
N VAL A 9 27.32 31.96 -88.19
CA VAL A 9 27.01 32.31 -86.81
C VAL A 9 27.09 31.02 -85.99
N ALA A 10 28.10 30.92 -85.11
CA ALA A 10 28.18 29.86 -84.15
C ALA A 10 27.28 30.26 -82.98
N ILE A 11 26.16 29.62 -82.83
CA ILE A 11 25.29 29.70 -81.64
C ILE A 11 25.97 28.89 -80.56
N ALA A 12 26.62 29.59 -79.64
CA ALA A 12 27.08 28.95 -78.44
C ALA A 12 25.86 28.75 -77.47
N THR A 13 25.38 27.56 -77.45
CA THR A 13 24.34 27.16 -76.53
C THR A 13 24.97 27.03 -75.14
N LEU A 14 24.80 28.06 -74.31
CA LEU A 14 25.20 28.02 -72.92
C LEU A 14 24.20 27.13 -72.17
N LEU A 15 24.60 25.90 -71.89
CA LEU A 15 23.87 24.98 -71.03
C LEU A 15 24.03 25.47 -69.58
N ILE A 16 23.07 26.24 -69.11
CA ILE A 16 22.98 26.56 -67.68
C ILE A 16 22.43 25.32 -66.97
N LEU A 17 23.33 24.52 -66.39
CA LEU A 17 22.94 23.53 -65.39
C LEU A 17 22.38 24.29 -64.19
N GLY A 18 21.04 24.39 -64.17
CA GLY A 18 20.35 24.84 -62.96
C GLY A 18 20.52 23.77 -61.89
N MET A 19 21.51 24.00 -60.99
CA MET A 19 21.51 23.28 -59.71
C MET A 19 20.33 23.80 -58.92
N SER A 20 19.20 23.08 -59.02
CA SER A 20 18.11 23.23 -58.09
C SER A 20 18.62 22.73 -56.73
N ALA A 21 19.09 23.64 -55.90
CA ALA A 21 19.28 23.36 -54.50
C ALA A 21 17.88 23.11 -53.89
N SER A 22 17.50 21.83 -53.83
CA SER A 22 16.35 21.44 -53.03
C SER A 22 16.72 21.79 -51.56
N SER A 23 16.21 22.90 -51.10
CA SER A 23 16.21 23.17 -49.64
C SER A 23 15.40 22.06 -48.96
N ALA A 24 16.09 21.16 -48.34
CA ALA A 24 15.44 20.20 -47.45
C ALA A 24 14.76 20.99 -46.33
N MET A 25 13.47 21.17 -46.43
CA MET A 25 12.69 21.75 -45.34
C MET A 25 12.63 20.69 -44.24
N ALA A 26 13.37 20.92 -43.15
CA ALA A 26 13.25 20.12 -41.93
C ALA A 26 11.86 20.36 -41.39
N ALA A 27 11.05 19.32 -41.37
CA ALA A 27 9.79 19.33 -40.64
C ALA A 27 10.11 19.10 -39.14
N ALA A 28 9.77 20.06 -38.30
CA ALA A 28 9.87 19.93 -36.87
C ALA A 28 8.45 19.88 -36.27
N THR A 29 8.26 19.01 -35.31
CA THR A 29 7.05 18.98 -34.48
C THR A 29 7.45 19.00 -33.02
N THR A 30 6.56 19.53 -32.19
CA THR A 30 6.76 19.55 -30.73
C THR A 30 5.99 18.39 -30.11
N GLY A 31 6.64 17.63 -29.25
CA GLY A 31 6.01 16.65 -28.37
C GLY A 31 5.91 17.22 -26.97
N THR A 32 4.85 16.87 -26.22
CA THR A 32 4.75 17.13 -24.79
C THR A 32 5.27 15.94 -24.03
N ALA A 33 6.06 16.20 -22.97
CA ALA A 33 6.47 15.20 -22.00
C ALA A 33 5.84 15.59 -20.65
N GLU A 34 5.14 14.63 -20.04
CA GLU A 34 4.49 14.82 -18.75
C GLU A 34 5.09 13.84 -17.75
N ALA A 35 5.27 14.30 -16.51
CA ALA A 35 5.67 13.47 -15.38
C ALA A 35 4.82 13.89 -14.18
N SER A 36 4.32 12.90 -13.43
CA SER A 36 3.66 13.09 -12.15
C SER A 36 4.55 12.51 -11.07
N VAL A 37 4.69 13.23 -9.96
CA VAL A 37 5.35 12.74 -8.75
C VAL A 37 4.28 12.64 -7.68
N GLU A 38 4.07 11.42 -7.19
CA GLU A 38 3.05 11.11 -6.18
C GLU A 38 3.70 10.95 -4.82
N GLU A 39 2.94 11.20 -3.76
CA GLU A 39 3.38 10.98 -2.40
C GLU A 39 3.47 9.47 -2.11
N GLN A 40 4.55 9.07 -1.44
CA GLN A 40 4.71 7.68 -1.03
C GLN A 40 3.68 7.32 0.04
N ILE A 41 2.98 6.19 -0.13
CA ILE A 41 2.08 5.67 0.89
C ILE A 41 2.87 5.30 2.16
N SER A 42 2.33 5.64 3.30
CA SER A 42 2.93 5.37 4.62
C SER A 42 1.89 4.81 5.57
N ILE A 43 2.36 4.06 6.57
CA ILE A 43 1.51 3.49 7.62
C ILE A 43 2.12 3.78 8.99
N SER A 44 1.28 4.13 9.96
CA SER A 44 1.68 4.36 11.36
C SER A 44 0.67 3.74 12.30
N ILE A 45 1.17 3.25 13.45
CA ILE A 45 0.29 2.71 14.49
C ILE A 45 -0.27 3.82 15.37
N SER A 46 -1.58 3.80 15.60
CA SER A 46 -2.30 4.71 16.49
C SER A 46 -2.76 4.01 17.77
N LYS A 47 -3.16 2.75 17.66
CA LYS A 47 -3.59 1.90 18.80
C LYS A 47 -3.08 0.49 18.61
N GLU A 48 -2.60 -0.10 19.72
CA GLU A 48 -2.16 -1.49 19.76
C GLU A 48 -3.33 -2.47 19.83
N LEU A 49 -3.13 -3.68 19.28
CA LEU A 49 -4.06 -4.79 19.47
C LEU A 49 -3.98 -5.31 20.91
N ARG A 50 -5.12 -5.40 21.58
CA ARG A 50 -5.20 -5.94 22.93
C ARG A 50 -6.40 -6.87 23.05
N PHE A 51 -6.17 -8.09 23.50
CA PHE A 51 -7.25 -9.05 23.78
C PHE A 51 -7.85 -8.87 25.18
N GLY A 52 -7.23 -7.99 26.00
CA GLY A 52 -7.68 -7.68 27.36
C GLY A 52 -7.08 -8.58 28.44
N GLU A 53 -7.48 -8.36 29.67
CA GLU A 53 -7.12 -9.21 30.81
C GLU A 53 -8.15 -10.32 30.99
N LEU A 54 -7.66 -11.55 31.12
CA LEU A 54 -8.47 -12.75 31.18
C LEU A 54 -8.28 -13.47 32.52
N LEU A 55 -9.36 -14.02 33.05
CA LEU A 55 -9.29 -14.90 34.21
C LEU A 55 -8.78 -16.28 33.76
N GLN A 56 -7.82 -16.83 34.51
CA GLN A 56 -7.38 -18.22 34.31
C GLN A 56 -8.57 -19.17 34.44
N ASP A 57 -8.68 -20.10 33.50
CA ASP A 57 -9.70 -21.15 33.53
C ASP A 57 -9.06 -22.52 33.26
N ASN A 58 -9.64 -23.57 33.85
CA ASN A 58 -9.18 -24.96 33.70
C ASN A 58 -9.56 -25.55 32.33
N PHE A 59 -10.45 -24.92 31.59
CA PHE A 59 -10.95 -25.42 30.31
C PHE A 59 -10.34 -24.79 29.08
N GLY A 60 -9.83 -23.56 29.23
CA GLY A 60 -9.39 -22.74 28.11
C GLY A 60 -10.57 -22.15 27.34
N GLY A 61 -10.27 -21.52 26.20
CA GLY A 61 -11.31 -20.90 25.37
C GLY A 61 -10.75 -19.91 24.37
N THR A 62 -11.61 -19.04 23.86
CA THR A 62 -11.25 -18.06 22.84
C THR A 62 -11.76 -16.68 23.18
N VAL A 63 -10.99 -15.68 22.74
CA VAL A 63 -11.39 -14.27 22.73
C VAL A 63 -11.37 -13.79 21.29
N THR A 64 -12.52 -13.43 20.76
CA THR A 64 -12.64 -12.90 19.40
C THR A 64 -12.91 -11.41 19.45
N LEU A 65 -12.04 -10.64 18.81
CA LEU A 65 -12.10 -9.19 18.68
C LEU A 65 -12.31 -8.83 17.21
N LYS A 66 -13.47 -8.27 16.88
CA LYS A 66 -13.76 -7.84 15.51
C LYS A 66 -12.94 -6.58 15.18
N PRO A 67 -12.26 -6.54 14.02
CA PRO A 67 -11.60 -5.31 13.59
C PRO A 67 -12.63 -4.21 13.33
N GLY A 68 -12.36 -3.00 13.85
CA GLY A 68 -13.28 -1.86 13.68
C GLY A 68 -13.16 -0.83 14.80
N PRO A 69 -13.86 0.30 14.67
CA PRO A 69 -13.82 1.39 15.64
C PRO A 69 -14.47 1.03 16.99
N SER A 70 -15.39 0.06 16.96
CA SER A 70 -16.06 -0.46 18.16
C SER A 70 -15.33 -1.71 18.63
N ASN A 71 -14.95 -1.73 19.91
CA ASN A 71 -14.26 -2.88 20.51
C ASN A 71 -15.26 -4.03 20.78
N ASN A 72 -15.79 -4.62 19.69
CA ASN A 72 -16.72 -5.73 19.76
C ASN A 72 -15.95 -7.02 20.08
N THR A 73 -15.91 -7.37 21.36
CA THR A 73 -15.22 -8.55 21.87
C THR A 73 -16.21 -9.61 22.30
N THR A 74 -15.97 -10.84 21.86
CA THR A 74 -16.74 -12.03 22.26
C THR A 74 -15.82 -12.99 22.99
N PHE A 75 -16.29 -13.50 24.14
CA PHE A 75 -15.58 -14.48 24.96
C PHE A 75 -16.31 -15.81 24.89
N SER A 76 -15.56 -16.89 24.71
CA SER A 76 -16.08 -18.25 24.73
C SER A 76 -15.15 -19.15 25.55
N GLY A 77 -15.65 -19.72 26.65
CA GLY A 77 -14.86 -20.55 27.55
C GLY A 77 -13.94 -19.79 28.51
N VAL A 78 -13.61 -18.55 28.22
CA VAL A 78 -12.81 -17.67 29.08
C VAL A 78 -13.64 -16.46 29.51
N LYS A 79 -13.23 -15.81 30.59
CA LYS A 79 -13.92 -14.64 31.14
C LYS A 79 -12.95 -13.44 31.25
N PRO A 80 -13.42 -12.23 30.91
CA PRO A 80 -12.62 -11.03 31.13
C PRO A 80 -12.55 -10.69 32.61
N VAL A 81 -11.46 -10.00 32.99
CA VAL A 81 -11.37 -9.33 34.30
C VAL A 81 -12.25 -8.08 34.25
N ILE A 82 -13.30 -8.04 35.09
CA ILE A 82 -14.23 -6.91 35.17
C ILE A 82 -13.52 -5.73 35.82
N GLY A 83 -13.62 -4.54 35.21
CA GLY A 83 -12.99 -3.32 35.73
C GLY A 83 -11.48 -3.21 35.40
N SER A 84 -10.97 -4.09 34.54
CA SER A 84 -9.60 -3.99 34.03
C SER A 84 -9.35 -2.65 33.33
N GLN A 85 -8.20 -2.05 33.60
CA GLN A 85 -7.72 -0.87 32.88
C GLN A 85 -7.19 -1.23 31.46
N PHE A 86 -6.90 -2.52 31.23
CA PHE A 86 -6.43 -3.06 29.97
C PHE A 86 -7.55 -3.82 29.26
N GLY A 87 -8.60 -3.09 28.88
CA GLY A 87 -9.70 -3.65 28.11
C GLY A 87 -9.25 -4.15 26.72
N SER A 88 -10.05 -5.02 26.13
CA SER A 88 -9.84 -5.44 24.74
C SER A 88 -10.04 -4.29 23.77
N GLN A 89 -9.17 -4.16 22.78
CA GLN A 89 -9.28 -3.17 21.71
C GLN A 89 -8.64 -3.68 20.41
N SER A 90 -9.26 -3.36 19.29
CA SER A 90 -8.63 -3.54 17.97
C SER A 90 -7.45 -2.59 17.81
N ALA A 91 -6.42 -3.06 17.11
CA ALA A 91 -5.40 -2.13 16.66
C ALA A 91 -5.98 -1.17 15.63
N LEU A 92 -5.43 0.03 15.60
CA LEU A 92 -5.72 1.05 14.59
C LEU A 92 -4.39 1.53 14.00
N PHE A 93 -4.28 1.37 12.70
CA PHE A 93 -3.23 1.97 11.90
C PHE A 93 -3.82 3.07 11.04
N ILE A 94 -3.07 4.14 10.88
CA ILE A 94 -3.39 5.26 9.98
C ILE A 94 -2.49 5.12 8.76
N VAL A 95 -3.12 5.04 7.60
CA VAL A 95 -2.46 5.06 6.30
C VAL A 95 -2.55 6.46 5.73
N SER A 96 -1.46 7.00 5.19
CA SER A 96 -1.40 8.33 4.59
C SER A 96 -0.70 8.29 3.23
N GLY A 97 -1.12 9.17 2.32
CA GLY A 97 -0.61 9.27 0.95
C GLY A 97 -1.49 10.20 0.11
N ASP A 98 -1.49 10.07 -1.21
CA ASP A 98 -2.30 10.91 -2.08
C ASP A 98 -3.81 10.69 -1.88
N ALA A 99 -4.58 11.78 -1.90
CA ALA A 99 -6.03 11.74 -1.73
C ALA A 99 -6.71 10.86 -2.80
N ASN A 100 -7.71 10.08 -2.36
CA ASN A 100 -8.50 9.17 -3.20
C ASN A 100 -7.68 8.02 -3.85
N ARG A 101 -6.45 7.79 -3.40
CA ARG A 101 -5.62 6.67 -3.85
C ARG A 101 -6.11 5.38 -3.22
N ALA A 102 -6.31 4.35 -4.04
CA ALA A 102 -6.60 3.00 -3.56
C ALA A 102 -5.32 2.33 -3.06
N PHE A 103 -5.46 1.49 -2.04
CA PHE A 103 -4.37 0.68 -1.50
C PHE A 103 -4.87 -0.68 -1.05
N THR A 104 -3.96 -1.62 -0.90
CA THR A 104 -4.23 -2.94 -0.34
C THR A 104 -3.55 -3.08 1.02
N THR A 105 -4.16 -3.85 1.91
CA THR A 105 -3.61 -4.13 3.24
C THR A 105 -3.36 -5.62 3.39
N THR A 106 -2.14 -5.96 3.76
CA THR A 106 -1.75 -7.33 4.11
C THR A 106 -1.34 -7.37 5.58
N VAL A 107 -1.85 -8.36 6.31
CA VAL A 107 -1.51 -8.62 7.71
C VAL A 107 -1.04 -10.07 7.86
N ASP A 108 -0.12 -10.33 8.78
CA ASP A 108 0.25 -11.70 9.13
C ASP A 108 -1.01 -12.49 9.52
N PRO A 109 -1.20 -13.72 9.05
CA PRO A 109 -2.41 -14.49 9.31
C PRO A 109 -2.58 -14.88 10.78
N SER A 110 -1.48 -14.93 11.53
CA SER A 110 -1.49 -15.26 12.95
C SER A 110 -0.25 -14.72 13.66
N VAL A 111 -0.33 -14.65 14.98
CA VAL A 111 0.78 -14.29 15.86
C VAL A 111 0.79 -15.20 17.09
N ASP A 112 1.96 -15.66 17.50
CA ASP A 112 2.16 -16.36 18.75
C ASP A 112 2.53 -15.36 19.85
N LEU A 113 1.75 -15.35 20.91
CA LEU A 113 2.03 -14.55 22.10
C LEU A 113 2.83 -15.40 23.07
N THR A 114 4.05 -14.98 23.37
CA THR A 114 4.92 -15.60 24.35
C THR A 114 4.68 -14.99 25.72
N GLY A 115 4.64 -15.83 26.74
CA GLY A 115 4.39 -15.46 28.11
C GLY A 115 5.60 -15.69 29.03
N PRO A 116 5.37 -15.85 30.35
CA PRO A 116 6.42 -16.15 31.30
C PRO A 116 7.20 -17.42 30.94
N ASP A 117 8.43 -17.54 31.45
CA ASP A 117 9.30 -18.70 31.19
C ASP A 117 8.60 -20.02 31.49
N GLY A 118 8.71 -20.97 30.54
CA GLY A 118 8.08 -22.27 30.62
C GLY A 118 6.58 -22.29 30.31
N SER A 119 5.97 -21.16 29.99
CA SER A 119 4.56 -21.13 29.58
C SER A 119 4.39 -21.58 28.12
N ALA A 120 3.26 -22.26 27.85
CA ALA A 120 2.84 -22.48 26.47
C ALA A 120 2.47 -21.15 25.81
N PRO A 121 2.87 -20.89 24.57
CA PRO A 121 2.44 -19.70 23.85
C PRO A 121 0.93 -19.74 23.58
N MET A 122 0.31 -18.58 23.42
CA MET A 122 -1.06 -18.46 22.93
C MET A 122 -1.03 -18.00 21.47
N ASN A 123 -1.77 -18.68 20.61
CA ASN A 123 -1.89 -18.28 19.20
C ASN A 123 -3.12 -17.40 18.99
N ALA A 124 -2.93 -16.32 18.24
CA ALA A 124 -4.03 -15.49 17.74
C ALA A 124 -4.03 -15.49 16.21
N THR A 125 -5.15 -15.88 15.62
CA THR A 125 -5.41 -15.62 14.20
C THR A 125 -5.81 -14.17 14.01
N LEU A 126 -5.28 -13.50 12.98
CA LEU A 126 -5.51 -12.08 12.76
C LEU A 126 -6.44 -11.85 11.57
N THR A 127 -7.21 -10.78 11.66
CA THR A 127 -8.09 -10.30 10.58
C THR A 127 -8.02 -8.79 10.52
N ASN A 128 -8.18 -8.23 9.33
CA ASN A 128 -8.19 -6.78 9.12
C ASN A 128 -9.54 -6.29 8.58
N ALA A 129 -9.82 -5.02 8.81
CA ALA A 129 -10.81 -4.24 8.10
C ALA A 129 -10.16 -2.90 7.73
N SER A 130 -10.24 -2.56 6.45
CA SER A 130 -9.59 -1.38 5.88
C SER A 130 -10.58 -0.63 5.00
N ASP A 131 -10.47 0.69 4.97
CA ASP A 131 -11.22 1.54 4.05
C ASP A 131 -10.81 1.28 2.59
N GLY A 132 -9.57 0.84 2.35
CA GLY A 132 -9.03 0.46 1.03
C GLY A 132 -8.80 1.64 0.08
N VAL A 133 -9.18 2.86 0.47
CA VAL A 133 -8.99 4.10 -0.30
C VAL A 133 -8.72 5.23 0.69
N LEU A 134 -7.74 6.07 0.38
CA LEU A 134 -7.45 7.28 1.13
C LEU A 134 -8.58 8.30 0.93
N ASP A 135 -8.99 8.97 1.98
CA ASP A 135 -10.01 10.01 1.94
C ASP A 135 -9.50 11.31 1.31
N ALA A 136 -10.37 12.33 1.24
CA ALA A 136 -10.00 13.66 0.74
C ALA A 136 -8.95 14.38 1.62
N PHE A 137 -8.75 13.91 2.86
CA PHE A 137 -7.74 14.41 3.80
C PHE A 137 -6.45 13.56 3.77
N GLN A 138 -6.31 12.68 2.75
CA GLN A 138 -5.13 11.86 2.53
C GLN A 138 -4.92 10.79 3.61
N ASN A 139 -5.97 10.33 4.28
CA ASN A 139 -5.89 9.34 5.34
C ASN A 139 -6.91 8.20 5.16
N ALA A 140 -6.57 7.04 5.69
CA ALA A 140 -7.48 5.91 5.83
C ALA A 140 -7.18 5.13 7.11
N ASN A 141 -8.19 4.43 7.62
CA ASN A 141 -8.08 3.59 8.80
C ASN A 141 -7.92 2.12 8.40
N VAL A 142 -7.00 1.45 9.07
CA VAL A 142 -6.84 -0.01 9.01
C VAL A 142 -6.97 -0.54 10.43
N PHE A 143 -8.02 -1.33 10.66
CA PHE A 143 -8.26 -1.97 11.94
C PHE A 143 -7.79 -3.42 11.89
N ILE A 144 -7.08 -3.87 12.94
CA ILE A 144 -6.70 -5.27 13.11
C ILE A 144 -7.42 -5.81 14.34
N GLY A 145 -8.07 -6.93 14.16
CA GLY A 145 -8.65 -7.76 15.20
C GLY A 145 -8.20 -9.20 15.05
N GLY A 146 -8.89 -10.13 15.69
CA GLY A 146 -8.55 -11.53 15.57
C GLY A 146 -9.17 -12.40 16.65
N THR A 147 -8.78 -13.66 16.65
CA THR A 147 -9.23 -14.63 17.66
C THR A 147 -8.03 -15.22 18.38
N LEU A 148 -7.91 -14.91 19.66
CA LEU A 148 -6.93 -15.48 20.56
C LEU A 148 -7.44 -16.81 21.11
N THR A 149 -6.61 -17.85 21.03
CA THR A 149 -6.86 -19.14 21.67
C THR A 149 -6.10 -19.23 22.99
N VAL A 150 -6.82 -19.41 24.09
CA VAL A 150 -6.28 -19.55 25.44
C VAL A 150 -6.28 -21.03 25.81
N GLY A 151 -5.13 -21.56 26.18
CA GLY A 151 -4.97 -22.95 26.58
C GLY A 151 -5.63 -23.27 27.92
N ARG A 152 -5.81 -24.58 28.18
CA ARG A 152 -6.21 -25.05 29.52
C ARG A 152 -5.08 -24.80 30.51
N ASN A 153 -5.44 -24.34 31.72
CA ASN A 153 -4.45 -24.02 32.77
C ASN A 153 -3.32 -23.12 32.27
N GLN A 154 -3.64 -22.16 31.38
CA GLN A 154 -2.66 -21.24 30.85
C GLN A 154 -1.92 -20.54 32.00
N THR A 155 -0.60 -20.49 31.96
CA THR A 155 0.22 -19.87 32.99
C THR A 155 -0.16 -18.40 33.18
N ILE A 156 -0.30 -17.98 34.43
CA ILE A 156 -0.62 -16.57 34.75
C ILE A 156 0.58 -15.69 34.38
N GLY A 157 0.31 -14.58 33.70
CA GLY A 157 1.33 -13.57 33.35
C GLY A 157 0.97 -12.78 32.11
N ALA A 158 1.85 -11.89 31.71
CA ALA A 158 1.71 -11.10 30.50
C ALA A 158 2.18 -11.91 29.29
N TYR A 159 1.41 -11.84 28.21
CA TYR A 159 1.70 -12.49 26.92
C TYR A 159 1.82 -11.43 25.85
N THR A 160 2.89 -11.45 25.09
CA THR A 160 3.19 -10.48 24.02
C THR A 160 3.65 -11.17 22.75
N GLY A 161 3.34 -10.58 21.62
CA GLY A 161 3.77 -11.03 20.29
C GLY A 161 3.81 -9.85 19.32
N THR A 162 4.54 -10.01 18.23
CA THR A 162 4.65 -9.00 17.17
C THR A 162 4.12 -9.57 15.86
N TYR A 163 3.46 -8.75 15.07
CA TYR A 163 2.94 -9.09 13.74
C TYR A 163 3.19 -7.92 12.78
N ASN A 164 3.22 -8.23 11.49
CA ASN A 164 3.45 -7.23 10.45
C ASN A 164 2.14 -6.84 9.78
N VAL A 165 2.06 -5.55 9.43
CA VAL A 165 1.01 -4.97 8.58
C VAL A 165 1.71 -4.19 7.49
N THR A 166 1.37 -4.48 6.24
CA THR A 166 1.90 -3.78 5.06
C THR A 166 0.77 -3.18 4.25
N VAL A 167 1.06 -2.08 3.57
CA VAL A 167 0.17 -1.39 2.64
C VAL A 167 0.89 -1.12 1.33
N ASP A 168 0.21 -1.37 0.20
CA ASP A 168 0.74 -1.22 -1.16
C ASP A 168 -0.27 -0.48 -2.04
#